data_2b5ffc8d4e6e65a25d1a2c24a862434e
#
_entry.id   2b5ffc8d4e6e65a25d1a2c24a862434e
#
_cell.length_a   1.000
_cell.length_b   1.000
_cell.length_c   1.000
_cell.angle_alpha   90.00
_cell.angle_beta   90.00
_cell.angle_gamma   90.00
#
_symmetry.space_group_name_H-M   'P 1'
#
loop_
_entity.id
_entity.type
_entity.pdbx_description
1 polymer ?
#
loop_
_entity_poly.entity_id
_entity_poly.type
_entity_poly.pdbx_seq_one_letter_code
_entity_poly.pdbx_strand_id
1 'polypeptide(L)'
;MTKPYDVIVFGATSFVGKILSRYLANQPAGTLRWAMAARSQTKLDELSRELDVDVPLLIADASDEASLKALCAQANVIISTVGPYALYGEPLVRACVETGTDYCDLTGEIQWASRMIKRYGEAAKVSGARIVHCCGFDSIPSDLGVHFLQQEAQSSLGEPCNSIKMRVWKMRGGASGGTVASLMNAVKEAKADPAVRREMTDPYAICPVDDYKRVRQPNVQGVQFDADFKRWVGPFVMATVNTRVVHRSHALQGHPWGEGFTYDEAMCTGVGAKGAITAGVVAAGIAGVMVGSAFSPT
;
A
#
# COMPACT_ATOMS: atom_id res chain seq x y z
N MET A 1 30.37 6.65 2.15
CA MET A 1 30.56 6.44 0.69
C MET A 1 29.24 6.68 0.00
N THR A 2 29.22 7.38 -1.13
CA THR A 2 28.01 7.58 -1.93
C THR A 2 27.64 6.26 -2.61
N LYS A 3 26.38 5.80 -2.46
CA LYS A 3 25.89 4.60 -3.12
C LYS A 3 25.78 4.84 -4.64
N PRO A 4 26.06 3.82 -5.50
CA PRO A 4 26.07 3.99 -6.95
C PRO A 4 24.69 4.36 -7.52
N TYR A 5 23.59 3.89 -6.89
CA TYR A 5 22.22 4.14 -7.36
C TYR A 5 21.42 4.95 -6.36
N ASP A 6 20.60 5.85 -6.88
CA ASP A 6 19.61 6.56 -6.08
C ASP A 6 18.41 5.63 -5.82
N VAL A 7 18.02 4.86 -6.84
CA VAL A 7 16.90 3.91 -6.76
C VAL A 7 17.22 2.59 -7.45
N ILE A 8 16.82 1.48 -6.84
CA ILE A 8 16.73 0.18 -7.52
C ILE A 8 15.27 -0.29 -7.51
N VAL A 9 14.75 -0.65 -8.68
CA VAL A 9 13.44 -1.30 -8.82
C VAL A 9 13.61 -2.82 -8.67
N PHE A 10 13.28 -3.36 -7.51
CA PHE A 10 13.30 -4.81 -7.27
C PHE A 10 12.00 -5.46 -7.70
N GLY A 11 12.08 -6.46 -8.56
CA GLY A 11 10.94 -7.04 -9.25
C GLY A 11 10.56 -6.28 -10.54
N ALA A 12 11.52 -5.63 -11.19
CA ALA A 12 11.32 -4.83 -12.40
C ALA A 12 10.55 -5.57 -13.50
N THR A 13 10.67 -6.89 -13.58
CA THR A 13 9.98 -7.73 -14.58
C THR A 13 8.55 -8.12 -14.20
N SER A 14 8.06 -7.73 -13.02
CA SER A 14 6.66 -7.90 -12.63
C SER A 14 5.73 -6.96 -13.41
N PHE A 15 4.42 -7.19 -13.34
CA PHE A 15 3.45 -6.30 -14.01
C PHE A 15 3.63 -4.82 -13.60
N VAL A 16 3.66 -4.54 -12.29
CA VAL A 16 3.85 -3.16 -11.80
C VAL A 16 5.29 -2.70 -11.98
N GLY A 17 6.27 -3.61 -11.82
CA GLY A 17 7.68 -3.31 -12.04
C GLY A 17 7.96 -2.79 -13.45
N LYS A 18 7.34 -3.40 -14.48
CA LYS A 18 7.43 -2.93 -15.88
C LYS A 18 6.84 -1.52 -16.06
N ILE A 19 5.70 -1.23 -15.43
CA ILE A 19 5.06 0.09 -15.47
C ILE A 19 5.97 1.14 -14.83
N LEU A 20 6.51 0.84 -13.66
CA LEU A 20 7.42 1.72 -12.93
C LEU A 20 8.73 1.93 -13.71
N SER A 21 9.33 0.87 -14.25
CA SER A 21 10.54 0.97 -15.05
C SER A 21 10.33 1.82 -16.30
N ARG A 22 9.17 1.68 -16.96
CA ARG A 22 8.79 2.55 -18.09
C ARG A 22 8.62 4.01 -17.67
N TYR A 23 8.05 4.26 -16.50
CA TYR A 23 7.93 5.62 -15.96
C TYR A 23 9.32 6.25 -15.72
N LEU A 24 10.24 5.49 -15.11
CA LEU A 24 11.61 5.97 -14.85
C LEU A 24 12.41 6.17 -16.15
N ALA A 25 12.24 5.29 -17.13
CA ALA A 25 12.86 5.40 -18.45
C ALA A 25 12.47 6.70 -19.18
N ASN A 26 11.26 7.21 -18.94
CA ASN A 26 10.77 8.46 -19.55
C ASN A 26 11.14 9.73 -18.75
N GLN A 27 11.88 9.62 -17.64
CA GLN A 27 12.38 10.80 -16.94
C GLN A 27 13.57 11.42 -17.69
N PRO A 28 13.81 12.74 -17.56
CA PRO A 28 14.97 13.36 -18.20
C PRO A 28 16.27 12.68 -17.81
N ALA A 29 17.15 12.46 -18.77
CA ALA A 29 18.43 11.80 -18.56
C ALA A 29 19.24 12.52 -17.47
N GLY A 30 19.86 11.75 -16.57
CA GLY A 30 20.69 12.29 -15.49
C GLY A 30 19.91 12.77 -14.26
N THR A 31 18.57 12.75 -14.28
CA THR A 31 17.76 13.13 -13.12
C THR A 31 17.91 12.13 -11.97
N LEU A 32 18.04 10.85 -12.27
CA LEU A 32 18.09 9.78 -11.30
C LEU A 32 19.04 8.66 -11.79
N ARG A 33 19.94 8.22 -10.93
CA ARG A 33 20.75 7.02 -11.17
C ARG A 33 19.96 5.82 -10.67
N TRP A 34 19.39 5.06 -11.59
CA TRP A 34 18.55 3.93 -11.22
C TRP A 34 18.98 2.62 -11.90
N ALA A 35 18.55 1.50 -11.35
CA ALA A 35 18.81 0.17 -11.88
C ALA A 35 17.56 -0.70 -11.81
N MET A 36 17.49 -1.70 -12.66
CA MET A 36 16.48 -2.75 -12.63
C MET A 36 17.04 -4.00 -11.96
N ALA A 37 16.26 -4.59 -11.03
CA ALA A 37 16.64 -5.82 -10.37
C ALA A 37 15.53 -6.88 -10.46
N ALA A 38 15.90 -8.12 -10.78
CA ALA A 38 15.04 -9.29 -10.79
C ALA A 38 15.87 -10.58 -10.72
N ARG A 39 15.21 -11.73 -10.57
CA ARG A 39 15.88 -13.05 -10.51
C ARG A 39 16.26 -13.64 -11.88
N SER A 40 15.78 -13.06 -13.00
CA SER A 40 16.00 -13.59 -14.34
C SER A 40 16.70 -12.55 -15.22
N GLN A 41 17.95 -12.81 -15.58
CA GLN A 41 18.71 -12.00 -16.52
C GLN A 41 17.98 -11.84 -17.86
N THR A 42 17.53 -12.95 -18.44
CA THR A 42 16.84 -12.93 -19.74
C THR A 42 15.65 -11.99 -19.76
N LYS A 43 14.81 -11.99 -18.69
CA LYS A 43 13.67 -11.08 -18.60
C LYS A 43 14.07 -9.63 -18.36
N LEU A 44 15.18 -9.38 -17.69
CA LEU A 44 15.73 -8.03 -17.55
C LEU A 44 16.26 -7.51 -18.89
N ASP A 45 16.97 -8.34 -19.66
CA ASP A 45 17.48 -7.99 -20.99
C ASP A 45 16.32 -7.70 -21.98
N GLU A 46 15.25 -8.50 -21.91
CA GLU A 46 14.03 -8.28 -22.68
C GLU A 46 13.39 -6.95 -22.33
N LEU A 47 13.26 -6.64 -21.03
CA LEU A 47 12.67 -5.39 -20.55
C LEU A 47 13.50 -4.17 -20.91
N SER A 48 14.83 -4.25 -20.76
CA SER A 48 15.77 -3.17 -21.16
C SER A 48 15.63 -2.84 -22.64
N ARG A 49 15.57 -3.87 -23.51
CA ARG A 49 15.33 -3.71 -24.95
C ARG A 49 13.93 -3.16 -25.26
N GLU A 50 12.88 -3.63 -24.55
CA GLU A 50 11.49 -3.14 -24.71
C GLU A 50 11.40 -1.64 -24.39
N LEU A 51 12.13 -1.19 -23.37
CA LEU A 51 12.11 0.19 -22.89
C LEU A 51 13.12 1.11 -23.59
N ASP A 52 14.01 0.53 -24.40
CA ASP A 52 15.13 1.23 -25.06
C ASP A 52 16.00 2.03 -24.06
N VAL A 53 16.40 1.35 -22.96
CA VAL A 53 17.21 1.98 -21.89
C VAL A 53 18.48 1.20 -21.64
N ASP A 54 19.57 1.93 -21.40
CA ASP A 54 20.87 1.41 -20.97
C ASP A 54 21.05 1.71 -19.47
N VAL A 55 20.38 0.91 -18.63
CA VAL A 55 20.49 0.99 -17.17
C VAL A 55 21.04 -0.33 -16.61
N PRO A 56 21.76 -0.29 -15.49
CA PRO A 56 22.28 -1.51 -14.87
C PRO A 56 21.20 -2.53 -14.56
N LEU A 57 21.48 -3.79 -14.89
CA LEU A 57 20.62 -4.95 -14.67
C LEU A 57 21.25 -5.80 -13.56
N LEU A 58 20.56 -5.94 -12.44
CA LEU A 58 21.06 -6.58 -11.23
C LEU A 58 20.28 -7.87 -10.94
N ILE A 59 21.01 -8.94 -10.63
CA ILE A 59 20.37 -10.21 -10.27
C ILE A 59 20.24 -10.29 -8.76
N ALA A 60 18.99 -10.47 -8.30
CA ALA A 60 18.70 -10.74 -6.89
C ALA A 60 17.43 -11.59 -6.77
N ASP A 61 17.42 -12.51 -5.80
CA ASP A 61 16.27 -13.37 -5.49
C ASP A 61 15.78 -13.08 -4.07
N ALA A 62 14.46 -13.00 -3.90
CA ALA A 62 13.81 -12.75 -2.61
C ALA A 62 14.11 -13.84 -1.56
N SER A 63 14.54 -15.03 -1.98
CA SER A 63 14.93 -16.13 -1.12
C SER A 63 16.42 -16.16 -0.77
N ASP A 64 17.24 -15.32 -1.40
CA ASP A 64 18.69 -15.24 -1.17
C ASP A 64 19.06 -13.96 -0.40
N GLU A 65 19.22 -14.12 0.91
CA GLU A 65 19.55 -13.00 1.81
C GLU A 65 20.86 -12.31 1.48
N ALA A 66 21.85 -13.05 1.00
CA ALA A 66 23.15 -12.48 0.65
C ALA A 66 23.02 -11.59 -0.59
N SER A 67 22.27 -12.02 -1.60
CA SER A 67 22.00 -11.23 -2.80
C SER A 67 21.18 -9.97 -2.48
N LEU A 68 20.19 -10.07 -1.60
CA LEU A 68 19.38 -8.92 -1.16
C LEU A 68 20.23 -7.90 -0.41
N LYS A 69 21.09 -8.33 0.49
CA LYS A 69 21.99 -7.44 1.23
C LYS A 69 22.98 -6.73 0.31
N ALA A 70 23.57 -7.46 -0.63
CA ALA A 70 24.44 -6.89 -1.65
C ALA A 70 23.70 -5.87 -2.56
N LEU A 71 22.44 -6.14 -2.89
CA LEU A 71 21.58 -5.23 -3.64
C LEU A 71 21.32 -3.94 -2.85
N CYS A 72 20.87 -4.05 -1.60
CA CYS A 72 20.51 -2.92 -0.74
C CYS A 72 21.72 -2.00 -0.47
N ALA A 73 22.92 -2.56 -0.34
CA ALA A 73 24.15 -1.79 -0.13
C ALA A 73 24.47 -0.84 -1.30
N GLN A 74 23.91 -1.06 -2.48
CA GLN A 74 24.19 -0.30 -3.71
C GLN A 74 23.22 0.87 -3.95
N ALA A 75 22.08 0.96 -3.25
CA ALA A 75 21.06 1.99 -3.51
C ALA A 75 20.72 2.82 -2.29
N ASN A 76 20.35 4.08 -2.51
CA ASN A 76 19.73 4.88 -1.47
C ASN A 76 18.33 4.38 -1.14
N VAL A 77 17.55 3.98 -2.15
CA VAL A 77 16.17 3.50 -2.02
C VAL A 77 15.96 2.21 -2.81
N ILE A 78 15.32 1.23 -2.21
CA ILE A 78 14.76 0.06 -2.92
C ILE A 78 13.25 0.22 -3.05
N ILE A 79 12.74 0.15 -4.28
CA ILE A 79 11.31 0.05 -4.56
C ILE A 79 10.97 -1.40 -4.86
N SER A 80 10.19 -2.04 -3.99
CA SER A 80 9.81 -3.45 -4.15
C SER A 80 8.45 -3.61 -4.80
N THR A 81 8.41 -4.37 -5.89
CA THR A 81 7.17 -4.80 -6.57
C THR A 81 6.97 -6.31 -6.50
N VAL A 82 7.67 -6.98 -5.58
CA VAL A 82 7.64 -8.44 -5.41
C VAL A 82 6.64 -8.82 -4.33
N GLY A 83 5.46 -9.25 -4.75
CA GLY A 83 4.40 -9.78 -3.87
C GLY A 83 4.04 -11.25 -4.21
N PRO A 84 3.25 -11.94 -3.37
CA PRO A 84 2.71 -11.52 -2.05
C PRO A 84 3.80 -11.17 -1.02
N TYR A 85 3.64 -10.02 -0.38
CA TYR A 85 4.67 -9.51 0.55
C TYR A 85 4.79 -10.34 1.82
N ALA A 86 3.68 -10.89 2.31
CA ALA A 86 3.68 -11.79 3.46
C ALA A 86 4.52 -13.06 3.23
N LEU A 87 4.75 -13.45 1.97
CA LEU A 87 5.54 -14.63 1.61
C LEU A 87 7.00 -14.29 1.28
N TYR A 88 7.25 -13.12 0.68
CA TYR A 88 8.55 -12.81 0.07
C TYR A 88 9.17 -11.49 0.53
N GLY A 89 8.43 -10.63 1.25
CA GLY A 89 8.86 -9.25 1.52
C GLY A 89 9.82 -9.09 2.68
N GLU A 90 9.71 -9.93 3.73
CA GLU A 90 10.47 -9.73 4.97
C GLU A 90 11.99 -9.78 4.80
N PRO A 91 12.61 -10.70 4.01
CA PRO A 91 14.06 -10.72 3.86
C PRO A 91 14.62 -9.42 3.28
N LEU A 92 13.88 -8.79 2.35
CA LEU A 92 14.29 -7.52 1.76
C LEU A 92 14.16 -6.35 2.75
N VAL A 93 13.07 -6.29 3.51
CA VAL A 93 12.89 -5.26 4.58
C VAL A 93 14.03 -5.36 5.58
N ARG A 94 14.37 -6.57 6.03
CA ARG A 94 15.50 -6.82 6.93
C ARG A 94 16.83 -6.35 6.32
N ALA A 95 17.10 -6.70 5.07
CA ALA A 95 18.33 -6.27 4.39
C ALA A 95 18.41 -4.73 4.27
N CYS A 96 17.30 -4.05 3.98
CA CYS A 96 17.25 -2.59 3.94
C CYS A 96 17.55 -1.98 5.32
N VAL A 97 16.97 -2.51 6.39
CA VAL A 97 17.24 -2.06 7.76
C VAL A 97 18.70 -2.28 8.15
N GLU A 98 19.27 -3.44 7.86
CA GLU A 98 20.68 -3.76 8.18
C GLU A 98 21.69 -2.91 7.42
N THR A 99 21.35 -2.43 6.22
CA THR A 99 22.23 -1.63 5.37
C THR A 99 21.99 -0.13 5.42
N GLY A 100 21.00 0.32 6.23
CA GLY A 100 20.59 1.72 6.27
C GLY A 100 20.07 2.22 4.91
N THR A 101 19.34 1.35 4.20
CA THR A 101 18.77 1.64 2.88
C THR A 101 17.28 1.92 3.01
N ASP A 102 16.80 2.98 2.40
CA ASP A 102 15.38 3.28 2.36
C ASP A 102 14.62 2.24 1.53
N TYR A 103 13.39 1.98 1.92
CA TYR A 103 12.52 0.98 1.30
C TYR A 103 11.13 1.54 1.07
N CYS A 104 10.53 1.24 -0.06
CA CYS A 104 9.10 1.39 -0.27
C CYS A 104 8.52 0.22 -1.08
N ASP A 105 7.23 -0.03 -0.85
CA ASP A 105 6.46 -1.07 -1.54
C ASP A 105 5.05 -0.58 -1.91
N LEU A 106 4.29 -1.46 -2.53
CA LEU A 106 2.89 -1.22 -2.87
C LEU A 106 1.96 -2.27 -2.24
N THR A 107 2.30 -2.72 -1.04
CA THR A 107 1.51 -3.75 -0.34
C THR A 107 0.12 -3.24 0.05
N GLY A 108 -0.88 -4.13 -0.05
CA GLY A 108 -2.19 -3.99 0.60
C GLY A 108 -2.36 -4.96 1.78
N GLU A 109 -1.28 -5.63 2.20
CA GLU A 109 -1.29 -6.67 3.24
C GLU A 109 -1.00 -6.05 4.61
N ILE A 110 -2.00 -5.40 5.22
CA ILE A 110 -1.87 -4.64 6.47
C ILE A 110 -1.32 -5.48 7.62
N GLN A 111 -1.74 -6.75 7.73
CA GLN A 111 -1.24 -7.68 8.73
C GLN A 111 0.28 -7.93 8.59
N TRP A 112 0.79 -7.96 7.35
CA TRP A 112 2.22 -8.09 7.09
C TRP A 112 2.95 -6.77 7.42
N ALA A 113 2.44 -5.64 6.95
CA ALA A 113 3.00 -4.32 7.25
C ALA A 113 3.09 -4.08 8.77
N SER A 114 2.05 -4.44 9.53
CA SER A 114 2.03 -4.38 10.99
C SER A 114 3.15 -5.23 11.61
N ARG A 115 3.35 -6.45 11.12
CA ARG A 115 4.46 -7.33 11.58
C ARG A 115 5.83 -6.69 11.30
N MET A 116 6.03 -6.12 10.12
CA MET A 116 7.29 -5.45 9.75
C MET A 116 7.56 -4.23 10.61
N ILE A 117 6.56 -3.39 10.85
CA ILE A 117 6.65 -2.22 11.72
C ILE A 117 7.05 -2.63 13.14
N LYS A 118 6.38 -3.63 13.71
CA LYS A 118 6.66 -4.12 15.07
C LYS A 118 8.03 -4.75 15.19
N ARG A 119 8.45 -5.50 14.17
CA ARG A 119 9.72 -6.25 14.21
C ARG A 119 10.94 -5.39 13.93
N TYR A 120 10.83 -4.47 12.97
CA TYR A 120 11.98 -3.75 12.43
C TYR A 120 11.97 -2.24 12.72
N GLY A 121 10.90 -1.68 13.28
CA GLY A 121 10.75 -0.25 13.47
C GLY A 121 11.87 0.39 14.28
N GLU A 122 12.26 -0.20 15.43
CA GLU A 122 13.35 0.32 16.25
C GLU A 122 14.72 0.15 15.58
N ALA A 123 14.97 -0.99 14.94
CA ALA A 123 16.21 -1.21 14.21
C ALA A 123 16.34 -0.25 13.02
N ALA A 124 15.25 0.06 12.32
CA ALA A 124 15.23 1.04 11.24
C ALA A 124 15.55 2.46 11.74
N LYS A 125 15.04 2.87 12.90
CA LYS A 125 15.42 4.15 13.53
C LYS A 125 16.91 4.22 13.83
N VAL A 126 17.48 3.14 14.34
CA VAL A 126 18.93 3.07 14.68
C VAL A 126 19.79 3.11 13.41
N SER A 127 19.42 2.40 12.36
CA SER A 127 20.18 2.37 11.09
C SER A 127 19.95 3.61 10.23
N GLY A 128 18.88 4.39 10.50
CA GLY A 128 18.47 5.54 9.70
C GLY A 128 17.69 5.15 8.44
N ALA A 129 17.34 3.88 8.25
CA ALA A 129 16.54 3.43 7.12
C ALA A 129 15.07 3.86 7.27
N ARG A 130 14.52 4.46 6.22
CA ARG A 130 13.08 4.78 6.14
C ARG A 130 12.36 3.64 5.45
N ILE A 131 11.50 2.94 6.20
CA ILE A 131 10.71 1.81 5.68
C ILE A 131 9.27 2.27 5.53
N VAL A 132 8.79 2.42 4.28
CA VAL A 132 7.47 2.96 3.96
C VAL A 132 6.67 1.94 3.17
N HIS A 133 5.61 1.43 3.79
CA HIS A 133 4.68 0.50 3.16
C HIS A 133 3.53 1.22 2.46
N CYS A 134 2.82 0.53 1.57
CA CYS A 134 1.60 1.00 0.91
C CYS A 134 1.80 2.25 0.02
N CYS A 135 2.95 2.38 -0.65
CA CYS A 135 3.26 3.50 -1.55
C CYS A 135 2.67 3.35 -2.96
N GLY A 136 1.75 2.42 -3.18
CA GLY A 136 1.09 2.22 -4.46
C GLY A 136 -0.08 3.18 -4.70
N PHE A 137 -0.57 3.19 -5.94
CA PHE A 137 -1.75 3.96 -6.36
C PHE A 137 -2.99 3.69 -5.49
N ASP A 138 -3.11 2.48 -4.98
CA ASP A 138 -4.27 2.09 -4.17
C ASP A 138 -4.41 2.90 -2.88
N SER A 139 -3.30 3.37 -2.28
CA SER A 139 -3.30 4.06 -0.98
C SER A 139 -2.82 5.52 -1.04
N ILE A 140 -1.85 5.83 -1.89
CA ILE A 140 -1.25 7.17 -1.99
C ILE A 140 -2.29 8.28 -2.28
N PRO A 141 -3.26 8.11 -3.22
CA PRO A 141 -4.27 9.15 -3.45
C PRO A 141 -5.15 9.41 -2.24
N SER A 142 -5.42 8.39 -1.42
CA SER A 142 -6.19 8.53 -0.18
C SER A 142 -5.41 9.31 0.88
N ASP A 143 -4.18 8.92 1.14
CA ASP A 143 -3.32 9.51 2.18
C ASP A 143 -2.93 10.95 1.83
N LEU A 144 -2.33 11.16 0.66
CA LEU A 144 -1.95 12.49 0.21
C LEU A 144 -3.15 13.38 -0.10
N GLY A 145 -4.29 12.80 -0.55
CA GLY A 145 -5.53 13.52 -0.74
C GLY A 145 -6.09 14.08 0.56
N VAL A 146 -6.06 13.31 1.65
CA VAL A 146 -6.42 13.79 2.98
C VAL A 146 -5.46 14.86 3.46
N HIS A 147 -4.15 14.66 3.31
CA HIS A 147 -3.14 15.65 3.69
C HIS A 147 -3.35 16.98 2.95
N PHE A 148 -3.53 16.94 1.64
CA PHE A 148 -3.81 18.12 0.80
C PHE A 148 -5.10 18.83 1.25
N LEU A 149 -6.20 18.08 1.44
CA LEU A 149 -7.47 18.65 1.88
C LEU A 149 -7.36 19.32 3.25
N GLN A 150 -6.60 18.73 4.18
CA GLN A 150 -6.36 19.30 5.50
C GLN A 150 -5.54 20.59 5.45
N GLN A 151 -4.55 20.66 4.56
CA GLN A 151 -3.80 21.90 4.31
C GLN A 151 -4.70 23.00 3.74
N GLU A 152 -5.55 22.66 2.78
CA GLU A 152 -6.53 23.59 2.21
C GLU A 152 -7.56 24.05 3.24
N ALA A 153 -8.05 23.15 4.10
CA ALA A 153 -8.97 23.49 5.19
C ALA A 153 -8.30 24.46 6.18
N GLN A 154 -7.08 24.16 6.60
CA GLN A 154 -6.33 25.02 7.51
C GLN A 154 -6.09 26.42 6.89
N SER A 155 -5.77 26.49 5.59
CA SER A 155 -5.54 27.74 4.90
C SER A 155 -6.83 28.56 4.70
N SER A 156 -7.95 27.91 4.35
CA SER A 156 -9.19 28.57 3.96
C SER A 156 -10.15 28.79 5.12
N LEU A 157 -10.17 27.90 6.11
CA LEU A 157 -11.11 27.90 7.23
C LEU A 157 -10.45 28.26 8.56
N GLY A 158 -9.10 28.21 8.63
CA GLY A 158 -8.33 28.46 9.86
C GLY A 158 -8.21 27.23 10.78
N GLU A 159 -8.83 26.09 10.42
CA GLU A 159 -8.81 24.86 11.21
C GLU A 159 -8.88 23.61 10.30
N PRO A 160 -8.35 22.47 10.74
CA PRO A 160 -8.46 21.21 10.00
C PRO A 160 -9.89 20.63 10.08
N CYS A 161 -10.24 19.79 9.11
CA CYS A 161 -11.48 19.03 9.15
C CYS A 161 -11.43 17.91 10.21
N ASN A 162 -12.47 17.83 11.05
CA ASN A 162 -12.61 16.76 12.04
C ASN A 162 -13.04 15.43 11.42
N SER A 163 -13.62 15.47 10.23
CA SER A 163 -14.10 14.29 9.50
C SER A 163 -13.91 14.47 8.02
N ILE A 164 -13.38 13.46 7.35
CA ILE A 164 -13.23 13.42 5.89
C ILE A 164 -13.85 12.14 5.35
N LYS A 165 -14.61 12.27 4.27
CA LYS A 165 -15.24 11.17 3.54
C LYS A 165 -14.70 11.12 2.12
N MET A 166 -13.96 10.06 1.77
CA MET A 166 -13.59 9.80 0.38
C MET A 166 -14.66 8.98 -0.32
N ARG A 167 -15.07 9.40 -1.50
CA ARG A 167 -16.09 8.70 -2.30
C ARG A 167 -15.57 8.44 -3.70
N VAL A 168 -15.40 7.17 -4.02
CA VAL A 168 -14.99 6.73 -5.36
C VAL A 168 -16.18 6.89 -6.30
N TRP A 169 -16.08 7.86 -7.18
CA TRP A 169 -17.16 8.22 -8.09
C TRP A 169 -17.23 7.31 -9.30
N LYS A 170 -16.08 6.91 -9.83
CA LYS A 170 -15.96 6.08 -11.01
C LYS A 170 -14.63 5.34 -10.99
N MET A 171 -14.67 4.07 -11.27
CA MET A 171 -13.47 3.22 -11.38
C MET A 171 -13.52 2.41 -12.68
N ARG A 172 -12.38 2.27 -13.33
CA ARG A 172 -12.20 1.38 -14.48
C ARG A 172 -10.94 0.56 -14.26
N GLY A 173 -11.01 -0.72 -14.60
CA GLY A 173 -9.91 -1.66 -14.46
C GLY A 173 -10.30 -2.87 -13.61
N GLY A 174 -9.31 -3.69 -13.28
CA GLY A 174 -9.47 -4.90 -12.48
C GLY A 174 -8.25 -5.15 -11.60
N ALA A 175 -8.35 -6.16 -10.74
CA ALA A 175 -7.24 -6.58 -9.89
C ALA A 175 -6.14 -7.26 -10.71
N SER A 176 -4.88 -6.97 -10.41
CA SER A 176 -3.75 -7.72 -10.96
C SER A 176 -3.67 -9.12 -10.36
N GLY A 177 -2.97 -10.04 -11.02
CA GLY A 177 -2.72 -11.37 -10.46
C GLY A 177 -2.03 -11.33 -9.08
N GLY A 178 -1.14 -10.36 -8.87
CA GLY A 178 -0.51 -10.13 -7.56
C GLY A 178 -1.52 -9.71 -6.49
N THR A 179 -2.45 -8.80 -6.81
CA THR A 179 -3.52 -8.37 -5.90
C THR A 179 -4.40 -9.55 -5.47
N VAL A 180 -4.78 -10.41 -6.43
CA VAL A 180 -5.60 -11.60 -6.14
C VAL A 180 -4.83 -12.56 -5.23
N ALA A 181 -3.56 -12.84 -5.53
CA ALA A 181 -2.72 -13.73 -4.72
C ALA A 181 -2.53 -13.20 -3.29
N SER A 182 -2.28 -11.91 -3.11
CA SER A 182 -2.17 -11.28 -1.79
C SER A 182 -3.47 -11.37 -0.99
N LEU A 183 -4.62 -11.11 -1.64
CA LEU A 183 -5.93 -11.25 -0.99
C LEU A 183 -6.20 -12.67 -0.52
N MET A 184 -5.94 -13.67 -1.38
CA MET A 184 -6.12 -15.08 -1.03
C MET A 184 -5.22 -15.49 0.15
N ASN A 185 -3.96 -15.03 0.16
CA ASN A 185 -3.06 -15.31 1.27
C ASN A 185 -3.52 -14.64 2.58
N ALA A 186 -3.96 -13.38 2.53
CA ALA A 186 -4.47 -12.65 3.69
C ALA A 186 -5.71 -13.34 4.30
N VAL A 187 -6.64 -13.83 3.46
CA VAL A 187 -7.81 -14.60 3.91
C VAL A 187 -7.39 -15.92 4.55
N LYS A 188 -6.40 -16.61 3.98
CA LYS A 188 -5.85 -17.87 4.54
C LYS A 188 -5.23 -17.61 5.92
N GLU A 189 -4.41 -16.58 6.07
CA GLU A 189 -3.82 -16.19 7.36
C GLU A 189 -4.89 -15.82 8.39
N ALA A 190 -5.90 -15.01 8.01
CA ALA A 190 -6.99 -14.61 8.91
C ALA A 190 -7.86 -15.79 9.40
N LYS A 191 -7.95 -16.86 8.62
CA LYS A 191 -8.62 -18.09 9.02
C LYS A 191 -7.79 -18.91 10.01
N ALA A 192 -6.49 -19.00 9.74
CA ALA A 192 -5.58 -19.80 10.55
C ALA A 192 -5.32 -19.15 11.92
N ASP A 193 -5.30 -17.80 12.00
CA ASP A 193 -4.98 -17.07 13.22
C ASP A 193 -6.04 -15.99 13.56
N PRO A 194 -6.76 -16.15 14.68
CA PRO A 194 -7.69 -15.14 15.18
C PRO A 194 -7.03 -13.79 15.51
N ALA A 195 -5.72 -13.75 15.81
CA ALA A 195 -5.01 -12.50 16.07
C ALA A 195 -4.85 -11.69 14.77
N VAL A 196 -4.47 -12.36 13.68
CA VAL A 196 -4.40 -11.75 12.34
C VAL A 196 -5.77 -11.19 11.93
N ARG A 197 -6.84 -11.94 12.15
CA ARG A 197 -8.21 -11.48 11.86
C ARG A 197 -8.57 -10.23 12.66
N ARG A 198 -8.24 -10.16 13.95
CA ARG A 198 -8.46 -8.96 14.79
C ARG A 198 -7.65 -7.78 14.26
N GLU A 199 -6.39 -7.98 13.93
CA GLU A 199 -5.51 -6.97 13.36
C GLU A 199 -6.04 -6.42 12.04
N MET A 200 -6.53 -7.29 11.15
CA MET A 200 -7.15 -6.87 9.88
C MET A 200 -8.44 -6.07 10.07
N THR A 201 -9.13 -6.19 11.20
CA THR A 201 -10.34 -5.42 11.51
C THR A 201 -10.08 -4.15 12.31
N ASP A 202 -8.91 -4.01 12.93
CA ASP A 202 -8.54 -2.81 13.69
C ASP A 202 -8.18 -1.64 12.74
N PRO A 203 -8.88 -0.50 12.77
CA PRO A 203 -8.54 0.66 11.95
C PRO A 203 -7.20 1.29 12.31
N TYR A 204 -6.62 0.93 13.44
CA TYR A 204 -5.35 1.45 13.96
C TYR A 204 -4.23 0.41 13.98
N ALA A 205 -4.38 -0.69 13.25
CA ALA A 205 -3.46 -1.84 13.30
C ALA A 205 -1.98 -1.49 13.03
N ILE A 206 -1.71 -0.46 12.25
CA ILE A 206 -0.37 0.00 11.90
C ILE A 206 0.03 1.33 12.55
N CYS A 207 -0.81 1.88 13.42
CA CYS A 207 -0.47 3.08 14.20
C CYS A 207 0.51 2.74 15.34
N PRO A 208 1.31 3.71 15.82
CA PRO A 208 2.08 3.55 17.05
C PRO A 208 1.17 3.15 18.22
N VAL A 209 1.65 2.21 19.07
CA VAL A 209 0.79 1.55 20.07
C VAL A 209 0.48 2.44 21.27
N ASP A 210 1.39 3.34 21.66
CA ASP A 210 1.42 3.93 23.00
C ASP A 210 0.74 5.29 23.13
N ASP A 211 0.25 5.90 22.05
CA ASP A 211 -0.12 7.31 22.05
C ASP A 211 -1.44 7.66 21.34
N TYR A 212 -2.29 6.67 21.03
CA TYR A 212 -3.46 6.93 20.20
C TYR A 212 -4.78 6.75 20.94
N LYS A 213 -5.53 7.84 21.11
CA LYS A 213 -6.90 7.79 21.61
C LYS A 213 -7.80 7.18 20.52
N ARG A 214 -8.20 5.94 20.73
CA ARG A 214 -8.99 5.17 19.78
C ARG A 214 -10.44 5.65 19.74
N VAL A 215 -10.77 6.48 18.76
CA VAL A 215 -12.17 6.82 18.46
C VAL A 215 -12.76 5.78 17.51
N ARG A 216 -14.09 5.57 17.62
CA ARG A 216 -14.79 4.68 16.72
C ARG A 216 -14.81 5.26 15.31
N GLN A 217 -14.20 4.54 14.36
CA GLN A 217 -14.17 4.94 12.98
C GLN A 217 -15.44 4.52 12.23
N PRO A 218 -15.99 5.37 11.34
CA PRO A 218 -17.04 4.97 10.42
C PRO A 218 -16.54 3.90 9.46
N ASN A 219 -17.45 3.00 9.05
CA ASN A 219 -17.11 1.94 8.10
C ASN A 219 -18.34 1.56 7.28
N VAL A 220 -18.26 1.73 5.97
CA VAL A 220 -19.33 1.37 5.04
C VAL A 220 -19.16 -0.10 4.63
N GLN A 221 -19.86 -1.00 5.29
CA GLN A 221 -19.81 -2.45 5.03
C GLN A 221 -20.93 -2.97 4.12
N GLY A 222 -21.94 -2.17 3.86
CA GLY A 222 -23.11 -2.57 3.09
C GLY A 222 -23.73 -1.41 2.34
N VAL A 223 -25.03 -1.56 2.01
CA VAL A 223 -25.81 -0.51 1.33
C VAL A 223 -26.10 0.61 2.30
N GLN A 224 -25.68 1.82 1.98
CA GLN A 224 -25.94 3.02 2.78
C GLN A 224 -26.28 4.21 1.88
N PHE A 225 -27.17 5.10 2.36
CA PHE A 225 -27.37 6.39 1.73
C PHE A 225 -26.46 7.42 2.38
N ASP A 226 -25.60 8.04 1.58
CA ASP A 226 -24.74 9.13 2.04
C ASP A 226 -25.48 10.47 1.84
N ALA A 227 -25.84 11.09 2.95
CA ALA A 227 -26.62 12.32 2.96
C ALA A 227 -25.83 13.52 2.42
N ASP A 228 -24.52 13.56 2.64
CA ASP A 228 -23.67 14.67 2.18
C ASP A 228 -23.50 14.64 0.66
N PHE A 229 -23.31 13.45 0.09
CA PHE A 229 -23.21 13.24 -1.35
C PHE A 229 -24.58 13.06 -2.03
N LYS A 230 -25.68 12.90 -1.26
CA LYS A 230 -27.05 12.63 -1.74
C LYS A 230 -27.11 11.43 -2.69
N ARG A 231 -26.38 10.35 -2.35
CA ARG A 231 -26.21 9.15 -3.17
C ARG A 231 -26.16 7.88 -2.34
N TRP A 232 -26.51 6.79 -2.97
CA TRP A 232 -26.26 5.47 -2.42
C TRP A 232 -24.78 5.13 -2.56
N VAL A 233 -24.22 4.51 -1.53
CA VAL A 233 -22.85 4.04 -1.46
C VAL A 233 -22.79 2.59 -1.04
N GLY A 234 -21.81 1.89 -1.51
CA GLY A 234 -21.45 0.54 -1.10
C GLY A 234 -20.00 0.49 -0.61
N PRO A 235 -19.56 -0.66 -0.06
CA PRO A 235 -18.21 -0.80 0.42
C PRO A 235 -17.18 -0.59 -0.73
N PHE A 236 -16.03 -0.03 -0.36
CA PHE A 236 -14.88 0.08 -1.26
C PHE A 236 -13.79 -0.89 -0.78
N VAL A 237 -13.33 -1.77 -1.67
CA VAL A 237 -12.41 -2.87 -1.31
C VAL A 237 -11.11 -2.36 -0.66
N MET A 238 -10.57 -1.24 -1.12
CA MET A 238 -9.33 -0.67 -0.60
C MET A 238 -9.51 0.13 0.71
N ALA A 239 -10.74 0.44 1.12
CA ALA A 239 -11.01 1.14 2.37
C ALA A 239 -10.35 0.47 3.59
N THR A 240 -10.26 -0.87 3.57
CA THR A 240 -9.62 -1.65 4.63
C THR A 240 -8.10 -1.47 4.72
N VAL A 241 -7.47 -0.96 3.69
CA VAL A 241 -6.04 -0.62 3.66
C VAL A 241 -5.87 0.88 3.88
N ASN A 242 -6.54 1.68 3.06
CA ASN A 242 -6.35 3.12 2.97
C ASN A 242 -6.66 3.85 4.28
N THR A 243 -7.75 3.47 4.96
CA THR A 243 -8.10 4.09 6.25
C THR A 243 -6.99 3.91 7.28
N ARG A 244 -6.30 2.77 7.30
CA ARG A 244 -5.18 2.50 8.21
C ARG A 244 -3.96 3.33 7.87
N VAL A 245 -3.69 3.49 6.58
CA VAL A 245 -2.58 4.34 6.10
C VAL A 245 -2.81 5.79 6.51
N VAL A 246 -3.99 6.34 6.27
CA VAL A 246 -4.39 7.70 6.69
C VAL A 246 -4.27 7.88 8.21
N HIS A 247 -4.78 6.93 9.00
CA HIS A 247 -4.66 7.01 10.46
C HIS A 247 -3.22 6.90 10.94
N ARG A 248 -2.39 6.09 10.28
CA ARG A 248 -0.96 6.03 10.58
C ARG A 248 -0.27 7.36 10.29
N SER A 249 -0.51 7.96 9.13
CA SER A 249 0.06 9.25 8.77
C SER A 249 -0.35 10.35 9.75
N HIS A 250 -1.62 10.34 10.18
CA HIS A 250 -2.12 11.24 11.21
C HIS A 250 -1.39 11.04 12.55
N ALA A 251 -1.25 9.79 12.99
CA ALA A 251 -0.57 9.46 14.24
C ALA A 251 0.93 9.81 14.22
N LEU A 252 1.64 9.49 13.13
CA LEU A 252 3.07 9.79 12.98
C LEU A 252 3.39 11.29 12.95
N GLN A 253 2.43 12.12 12.58
CA GLN A 253 2.54 13.58 12.59
C GLN A 253 2.12 14.22 13.95
N GLY A 254 1.82 13.41 14.96
CA GLY A 254 1.42 13.91 16.28
C GLY A 254 -0.03 14.41 16.31
N HIS A 255 -0.92 13.80 15.54
CA HIS A 255 -2.38 14.07 15.48
C HIS A 255 -2.74 15.52 15.09
N PRO A 256 -2.21 16.05 13.96
CA PRO A 256 -2.41 17.45 13.59
C PRO A 256 -3.87 17.81 13.31
N TRP A 257 -4.73 16.81 13.07
CA TRP A 257 -6.16 17.00 12.76
C TRP A 257 -7.06 16.74 13.99
N GLY A 258 -6.46 16.64 15.18
CA GLY A 258 -7.15 16.40 16.43
C GLY A 258 -7.40 14.92 16.75
N GLU A 259 -7.49 14.60 18.03
CA GLU A 259 -7.67 13.22 18.54
C GLU A 259 -9.01 12.58 18.09
N GLY A 260 -9.99 13.41 17.75
CA GLY A 260 -11.32 12.96 17.30
C GLY A 260 -11.46 12.74 15.79
N PHE A 261 -10.38 12.86 15.02
CA PHE A 261 -10.41 12.76 13.55
C PHE A 261 -10.99 11.43 13.07
N THR A 262 -11.93 11.53 12.10
CA THR A 262 -12.55 10.36 11.48
C THR A 262 -12.36 10.38 9.96
N TYR A 263 -12.16 9.18 9.40
CA TYR A 263 -11.99 9.00 7.97
C TYR A 263 -12.68 7.71 7.49
N ASP A 264 -13.42 7.79 6.39
CA ASP A 264 -13.98 6.62 5.73
C ASP A 264 -13.96 6.73 4.20
N GLU A 265 -14.02 5.58 3.55
CA GLU A 265 -14.08 5.44 2.11
C GLU A 265 -15.28 4.59 1.69
N ALA A 266 -15.90 4.97 0.59
CA ALA A 266 -16.98 4.20 -0.01
C ALA A 266 -17.05 4.42 -1.53
N MET A 267 -17.71 3.49 -2.23
CA MET A 267 -17.99 3.61 -3.65
C MET A 267 -19.38 4.20 -3.87
N CYS A 268 -19.46 5.30 -4.63
CA CYS A 268 -20.73 5.86 -5.09
C CYS A 268 -21.37 4.93 -6.14
N THR A 269 -22.63 4.55 -5.91
CA THR A 269 -23.35 3.62 -6.77
C THR A 269 -24.53 4.26 -7.51
N GLY A 270 -24.85 5.53 -7.18
CA GLY A 270 -25.86 6.32 -7.88
C GLY A 270 -27.00 6.81 -6.99
N VAL A 271 -28.10 7.21 -7.61
CA VAL A 271 -29.28 7.76 -6.95
C VAL A 271 -30.49 6.83 -7.09
N GLY A 272 -31.52 7.03 -6.26
CA GLY A 272 -32.77 6.29 -6.31
C GLY A 272 -32.62 4.78 -6.12
N ALA A 273 -33.63 4.02 -6.52
CA ALA A 273 -33.66 2.56 -6.37
C ALA A 273 -32.51 1.87 -7.13
N LYS A 274 -32.14 2.37 -8.32
CA LYS A 274 -31.02 1.82 -9.10
C LYS A 274 -29.71 1.93 -8.33
N GLY A 275 -29.45 3.07 -7.67
CA GLY A 275 -28.27 3.26 -6.84
C GLY A 275 -28.21 2.29 -5.67
N ALA A 276 -29.34 2.08 -4.97
CA ALA A 276 -29.44 1.13 -3.86
C ALA A 276 -29.19 -0.31 -4.30
N ILE A 277 -29.79 -0.74 -5.42
CA ILE A 277 -29.57 -2.09 -5.99
C ILE A 277 -28.10 -2.28 -6.37
N THR A 278 -27.48 -1.29 -7.03
CA THR A 278 -26.06 -1.35 -7.41
C THR A 278 -25.17 -1.46 -6.18
N ALA A 279 -25.46 -0.71 -5.10
CA ALA A 279 -24.75 -0.83 -3.82
C ALA A 279 -24.85 -2.25 -3.25
N GLY A 280 -26.04 -2.86 -3.33
CA GLY A 280 -26.26 -4.26 -2.92
C GLY A 280 -25.42 -5.26 -3.72
N VAL A 281 -25.35 -5.09 -5.04
CA VAL A 281 -24.53 -5.93 -5.91
C VAL A 281 -23.05 -5.80 -5.58
N VAL A 282 -22.56 -4.57 -5.35
CA VAL A 282 -21.16 -4.31 -4.94
C VAL A 282 -20.87 -4.99 -3.60
N ALA A 283 -21.74 -4.80 -2.61
CA ALA A 283 -21.56 -5.40 -1.28
C ALA A 283 -21.57 -6.94 -1.34
N ALA A 284 -22.50 -7.53 -2.09
CA ALA A 284 -22.58 -8.97 -2.30
C ALA A 284 -21.34 -9.52 -3.06
N GLY A 285 -20.86 -8.78 -4.06
CA GLY A 285 -19.66 -9.14 -4.81
C GLY A 285 -18.41 -9.19 -3.93
N ILE A 286 -18.19 -8.19 -3.08
CA ILE A 286 -17.06 -8.16 -2.14
C ILE A 286 -17.18 -9.29 -1.11
N ALA A 287 -18.37 -9.49 -0.53
CA ALA A 287 -18.62 -10.59 0.40
C ALA A 287 -18.41 -11.96 -0.27
N GLY A 288 -18.84 -12.13 -1.53
CA GLY A 288 -18.65 -13.35 -2.30
C GLY A 288 -17.18 -13.68 -2.56
N VAL A 289 -16.35 -12.67 -2.87
CA VAL A 289 -14.89 -12.86 -3.03
C VAL A 289 -14.26 -13.28 -1.71
N MET A 290 -14.64 -12.66 -0.60
CA MET A 290 -14.15 -13.01 0.75
C MET A 290 -14.53 -14.44 1.15
N VAL A 291 -15.78 -14.86 0.87
CA VAL A 291 -16.25 -16.21 1.14
C VAL A 291 -15.63 -17.22 0.16
N GLY A 292 -15.61 -16.92 -1.14
CA GLY A 292 -15.05 -17.81 -2.17
C GLY A 292 -13.57 -18.09 -1.99
N SER A 293 -12.78 -17.06 -1.67
CA SER A 293 -11.36 -17.23 -1.31
C SER A 293 -11.18 -18.05 -0.03
N ALA A 294 -12.23 -18.09 0.80
CA ALA A 294 -12.29 -18.89 1.99
C ALA A 294 -12.48 -20.41 1.73
N PHE A 295 -12.99 -20.80 0.59
CA PHE A 295 -13.29 -22.20 0.23
C PHE A 295 -12.46 -22.72 -0.95
N SER A 296 -11.54 -21.91 -1.51
CA SER A 296 -10.65 -22.41 -2.57
C SER A 296 -9.75 -23.50 -2.02
N PRO A 297 -9.70 -24.68 -2.65
CA PRO A 297 -8.73 -25.72 -2.30
C PRO A 297 -7.33 -25.18 -2.57
N THR A 298 -6.42 -25.53 -1.70
CA THR A 298 -4.97 -25.23 -1.76
C THR A 298 -4.30 -25.89 -2.93
#